data_154457f9b97669205cc7d2d5c9f240d9
#
_entry.id   154457f9b97669205cc7d2d5c9f240d9
#
_cell.length_a   1.000
_cell.length_b   1.000
_cell.length_c   1.000
_cell.angle_alpha   90.00
_cell.angle_beta   90.00
_cell.angle_gamma   90.00
#
_symmetry.space_group_name_H-M   'P 1'
#
loop_
_entity.id
_entity.type
_entity.pdbx_description
1 polymer ?
#
loop_
_entity_poly.entity_id
_entity_poly.type
_entity_poly.pdbx_seq_one_letter_code
_entity_poly.pdbx_strand_id
1 'polypeptide(L)'
;MEYLLKMLFFANIASNLKVESMHFAHRNCEYILGVIYLLCFPVWLWADNKVNTYHFKSISTSVNFPTNEVRKLFQDSQGYIWISTYNGLLRYDGYSIVVYKPDGVNHGRSIDSFVNMVAEDKENNLWIGTHNGLYVLHKETDEIEKIISPLLQVSNVESILYASNGDLWVGSNKGLFRRKAGGRTFDCEKNMDIKSVIEDREGQIWIGTWEQGLLRYNPQEELYYTYEGINPGNSAHVIFQDEAGNIWIGTWRYGLVKLINPYDPEHFSFKTFRNIKGNSHSLLDNIIYAIAQDKNSGKLWIGSRSGVSILEDESGDGNFTNIVPGNLQGDLPFNEVNSLLCSKDGLMWLGMLGGGVCTVNTNKFRFNYDSLEALREHCPTSSVRSVYQEDNGNLWMGIMGFGLVFYDMKQHTIVPYRSHPVLKNMGYTSTVNDIIYRKRTNELCFATWDDGVWFYNVKAGKAHVINTVTNPELSDICIYSLLEDSKGNLWLGTRSGVFILDTESRLHSLNELVTLTNQALPQI
;
A
#
# COMPACT_ATOMS: atom_id res chain seq x y z
N MET A 1 16.87 27.61 -7.59
CA MET A 1 17.95 28.62 -7.81
C MET A 1 18.43 28.62 -9.26
N GLU A 2 18.57 27.49 -9.91
CA GLU A 2 18.97 27.38 -11.34
C GLU A 2 17.96 27.99 -12.33
N TYR A 3 16.66 27.91 -12.03
CA TYR A 3 15.60 28.52 -12.84
C TYR A 3 15.58 30.05 -12.78
N LEU A 4 15.88 30.62 -11.62
CA LEU A 4 15.96 32.08 -11.46
C LEU A 4 17.18 32.67 -12.23
N LEU A 5 18.29 31.94 -12.25
CA LEU A 5 19.49 32.30 -12.99
C LEU A 5 19.27 32.24 -14.52
N LYS A 6 18.49 31.27 -15.02
CA LYS A 6 18.13 31.19 -16.44
C LYS A 6 17.15 32.28 -16.84
N MET A 7 16.18 32.64 -16.01
CA MET A 7 15.28 33.77 -16.27
C MET A 7 16.03 35.12 -16.29
N LEU A 8 16.99 35.32 -15.38
CA LEU A 8 17.83 36.53 -15.35
C LEU A 8 18.78 36.62 -16.55
N PHE A 9 19.27 35.48 -17.04
CA PHE A 9 20.10 35.43 -18.24
C PHE A 9 19.31 35.80 -19.50
N PHE A 10 18.08 35.34 -19.64
CA PHE A 10 17.21 35.72 -20.79
C PHE A 10 16.69 37.14 -20.70
N ALA A 11 16.42 37.68 -19.52
CA ALA A 11 16.05 39.08 -19.32
C ALA A 11 17.21 40.02 -19.68
N ASN A 12 18.47 39.62 -19.45
CA ASN A 12 19.65 40.40 -19.79
C ASN A 12 19.97 40.39 -21.29
N ILE A 13 19.61 39.30 -22.01
CA ILE A 13 19.71 39.25 -23.48
C ILE A 13 18.65 40.16 -24.13
N ALA A 14 17.43 40.19 -23.60
CA ALA A 14 16.35 41.03 -24.10
C ALA A 14 16.61 42.54 -23.90
N SER A 15 17.33 42.94 -22.84
CA SER A 15 17.66 44.33 -22.53
C SER A 15 18.85 44.89 -23.35
N ASN A 16 19.66 44.02 -23.96
CA ASN A 16 20.84 44.43 -24.75
C ASN A 16 20.60 44.52 -26.27
N LEU A 17 19.39 44.14 -26.74
CA LEU A 17 18.97 44.35 -28.12
C LEU A 17 18.33 45.76 -28.25
N LYS A 18 19.14 46.80 -28.49
CA LYS A 18 18.66 48.09 -28.94
C LYS A 18 18.06 47.92 -30.35
N VAL A 19 16.75 48.01 -30.43
CA VAL A 19 16.02 47.95 -31.71
C VAL A 19 15.88 49.36 -32.26
N GLU A 20 16.63 49.69 -33.28
CA GLU A 20 16.29 50.77 -34.22
C GLU A 20 15.27 50.22 -35.22
N SER A 21 14.10 50.85 -35.25
CA SER A 21 12.94 50.71 -36.15
C SER A 21 11.74 49.93 -35.61
N MET A 22 10.75 50.70 -35.20
CA MET A 22 9.51 50.23 -34.52
C MET A 22 8.46 49.55 -35.43
N HIS A 23 8.70 49.39 -36.74
CA HIS A 23 7.72 48.76 -37.66
C HIS A 23 8.05 47.34 -38.10
N PHE A 24 9.25 46.84 -37.81
CA PHE A 24 9.61 45.44 -38.11
C PHE A 24 9.42 44.52 -36.89
N ALA A 25 9.26 45.10 -35.72
CA ALA A 25 9.21 44.38 -34.43
C ALA A 25 7.85 43.68 -34.15
N HIS A 26 6.73 44.21 -34.62
CA HIS A 26 5.41 43.65 -34.29
C HIS A 26 5.15 42.30 -34.96
N ARG A 27 5.57 42.08 -36.19
CA ARG A 27 5.39 40.80 -36.91
C ARG A 27 6.36 39.71 -36.46
N ASN A 28 7.55 40.09 -36.00
CA ASN A 28 8.53 39.12 -35.50
C ASN A 28 8.33 38.76 -34.02
N CYS A 29 7.70 39.62 -33.22
CA CYS A 29 7.33 39.31 -31.82
C CYS A 29 6.25 38.23 -31.74
N GLU A 30 5.26 38.23 -32.63
CA GLU A 30 4.24 37.17 -32.69
C GLU A 30 4.82 35.84 -33.16
N TYR A 31 5.80 35.84 -34.08
CA TYR A 31 6.52 34.63 -34.48
C TYR A 31 7.44 34.10 -33.39
N ILE A 32 8.15 34.99 -32.67
CA ILE A 32 9.02 34.59 -31.55
C ILE A 32 8.19 34.09 -30.36
N LEU A 33 7.08 34.73 -30.03
CA LEU A 33 6.14 34.25 -29.00
C LEU A 33 5.48 32.93 -29.44
N GLY A 34 5.13 32.76 -30.70
CA GLY A 34 4.61 31.50 -31.25
C GLY A 34 5.62 30.38 -31.23
N VAL A 35 6.91 30.64 -31.52
CA VAL A 35 7.99 29.64 -31.43
C VAL A 35 8.33 29.32 -29.99
N ILE A 36 8.30 30.27 -29.05
CA ILE A 36 8.46 30.03 -27.61
C ILE A 36 7.28 29.24 -27.07
N TYR A 37 6.06 29.53 -27.53
CA TYR A 37 4.86 28.75 -27.15
C TYR A 37 4.93 27.32 -27.70
N LEU A 38 5.39 27.12 -28.93
CA LEU A 38 5.59 25.80 -29.54
C LEU A 38 6.78 25.02 -28.96
N LEU A 39 7.80 25.69 -28.44
CA LEU A 39 8.94 25.04 -27.79
C LEU A 39 8.70 24.77 -26.27
N CYS A 40 7.84 25.56 -25.63
CA CYS A 40 7.47 25.35 -24.21
C CYS A 40 6.28 24.39 -24.04
N PHE A 41 5.42 24.22 -25.06
CA PHE A 41 4.27 23.32 -25.01
C PHE A 41 4.64 21.83 -24.85
N PRO A 42 5.74 21.30 -25.47
CA PRO A 42 6.13 19.92 -25.21
C PRO A 42 6.72 19.68 -23.80
N VAL A 43 7.26 20.71 -23.15
CA VAL A 43 7.82 20.57 -21.79
C VAL A 43 6.73 20.45 -20.73
N TRP A 44 5.54 20.98 -20.97
CA TRP A 44 4.38 20.80 -20.09
C TRP A 44 3.65 19.47 -20.31
N LEU A 45 3.79 18.85 -21.47
CA LEU A 45 3.22 17.52 -21.77
C LEU A 45 4.10 16.36 -21.28
N TRP A 46 5.31 16.65 -20.77
CA TRP A 46 6.23 15.69 -20.18
C TRP A 46 6.42 15.89 -18.66
N ALA A 47 5.55 16.62 -18.00
CA ALA A 47 5.32 16.37 -16.61
C ALA A 47 4.62 15.00 -16.55
N ASP A 48 5.41 13.93 -16.49
CA ASP A 48 4.96 12.65 -16.02
C ASP A 48 4.22 12.90 -14.69
N ASN A 49 2.90 12.98 -14.75
CA ASN A 49 2.05 12.68 -13.63
C ASN A 49 2.32 11.19 -13.37
N LYS A 50 3.42 10.87 -12.67
CA LYS A 50 3.57 9.62 -11.97
C LYS A 50 2.41 9.56 -11.00
N VAL A 51 1.29 9.04 -11.45
CA VAL A 51 0.24 8.55 -10.59
C VAL A 51 0.98 7.62 -9.63
N ASN A 52 1.07 8.03 -8.37
CA ASN A 52 1.74 7.25 -7.34
C ASN A 52 1.04 5.89 -7.35
N THR A 53 1.70 4.88 -7.91
CA THR A 53 1.10 3.55 -8.11
C THR A 53 0.84 2.85 -6.77
N TYR A 54 1.37 3.39 -5.67
CA TYR A 54 1.27 2.85 -4.32
C TYR A 54 0.63 3.89 -3.40
N HIS A 55 -0.42 3.46 -2.67
CA HIS A 55 -1.12 4.30 -1.70
C HIS A 55 -0.83 3.79 -0.29
N PHE A 56 -0.08 4.58 0.48
CA PHE A 56 0.31 4.25 1.84
C PHE A 56 -0.73 4.72 2.84
N LYS A 57 -1.14 3.81 3.73
CA LYS A 57 -2.05 4.11 4.83
C LYS A 57 -1.25 4.13 6.14
N SER A 58 -1.15 5.30 6.79
CA SER A 58 -0.51 5.40 8.10
C SER A 58 -1.41 4.79 9.18
N ILE A 59 -0.83 3.91 10.00
CA ILE A 59 -1.48 3.32 11.18
C ILE A 59 -1.25 4.21 12.40
N SER A 60 -0.10 4.85 12.49
CA SER A 60 0.28 5.73 13.61
C SER A 60 -0.66 6.93 13.80
N THR A 61 -1.37 7.36 12.74
CA THR A 61 -2.38 8.43 12.83
C THR A 61 -3.78 7.93 13.20
N SER A 62 -4.07 6.65 13.03
CA SER A 62 -5.40 6.06 13.28
C SER A 62 -5.59 5.52 14.69
N VAL A 63 -4.50 5.28 15.41
CA VAL A 63 -4.45 4.81 16.79
C VAL A 63 -3.48 5.68 17.58
N ASN A 64 -3.65 5.79 18.90
CA ASN A 64 -2.73 6.53 19.77
C ASN A 64 -1.34 5.86 19.81
N PHE A 65 -0.55 6.09 18.76
CA PHE A 65 0.77 5.49 18.59
C PHE A 65 1.76 6.22 19.51
N PRO A 66 2.42 5.54 20.45
CA PRO A 66 3.19 6.21 21.50
C PRO A 66 4.53 6.76 21.00
N THR A 67 5.02 6.34 19.83
CA THR A 67 6.29 6.79 19.24
C THR A 67 6.31 6.55 17.74
N ASN A 68 6.98 7.43 17.00
CA ASN A 68 7.17 7.27 15.55
C ASN A 68 8.51 6.59 15.18
N GLU A 69 9.26 6.12 16.17
CA GLU A 69 10.61 5.56 15.99
C GLU A 69 10.55 4.03 15.97
N VAL A 70 10.26 3.45 14.80
CA VAL A 70 10.12 2.00 14.61
C VAL A 70 11.46 1.39 14.20
N ARG A 71 11.81 0.27 14.87
CA ARG A 71 13.03 -0.51 14.60
C ARG A 71 12.75 -1.71 13.72
N LYS A 72 11.85 -2.59 14.15
CA LYS A 72 11.48 -3.83 13.44
C LYS A 72 10.00 -4.12 13.57
N LEU A 73 9.48 -4.78 12.55
CA LEU A 73 8.13 -5.33 12.49
C LEU A 73 8.22 -6.86 12.45
N PHE A 74 7.33 -7.51 13.15
CA PHE A 74 7.22 -8.97 13.17
C PHE A 74 5.75 -9.37 13.25
N GLN A 75 5.34 -10.39 12.49
CA GLN A 75 4.01 -10.99 12.61
C GLN A 75 4.13 -12.35 13.26
N ASP A 76 3.43 -12.54 14.38
CA ASP A 76 3.45 -13.80 15.09
C ASP A 76 2.53 -14.86 14.43
N SER A 77 2.51 -16.08 15.01
CA SER A 77 1.70 -17.19 14.52
C SER A 77 0.20 -16.90 14.58
N GLN A 78 -0.25 -16.11 15.56
CA GLN A 78 -1.63 -15.69 15.79
C GLN A 78 -2.08 -14.54 14.88
N GLY A 79 -1.14 -13.89 14.16
CA GLY A 79 -1.41 -12.79 13.24
C GLY A 79 -1.23 -11.40 13.82
N TYR A 80 -0.91 -11.27 15.11
CA TYR A 80 -0.59 -9.96 15.69
C TYR A 80 0.68 -9.38 15.06
N ILE A 81 0.69 -8.05 14.89
CA ILE A 81 1.88 -7.33 14.46
C ILE A 81 2.59 -6.77 15.69
N TRP A 82 3.81 -7.21 15.88
CA TRP A 82 4.71 -6.73 16.92
C TRP A 82 5.61 -5.66 16.34
N ILE A 83 5.72 -4.54 17.05
CA ILE A 83 6.42 -3.35 16.60
C ILE A 83 7.48 -3.02 17.64
N SER A 84 8.72 -3.28 17.31
CA SER A 84 9.89 -2.92 18.13
C SER A 84 10.20 -1.45 17.97
N THR A 85 10.36 -0.73 19.09
CA THR A 85 10.59 0.73 19.08
C THR A 85 11.69 1.14 20.05
N TYR A 86 12.13 2.39 19.96
CA TYR A 86 13.01 3.00 20.97
C TYR A 86 12.31 3.23 22.32
N ASN A 87 10.99 3.07 22.39
CA ASN A 87 10.21 3.31 23.61
C ASN A 87 9.35 2.10 24.02
N GLY A 88 9.91 0.91 23.92
CA GLY A 88 9.28 -0.35 24.28
C GLY A 88 8.82 -1.17 23.09
N LEU A 89 8.00 -2.19 23.38
CA LEU A 89 7.41 -3.10 22.42
C LEU A 89 5.91 -2.85 22.32
N LEU A 90 5.38 -2.85 21.10
CA LEU A 90 3.96 -2.66 20.83
C LEU A 90 3.40 -3.91 20.17
N ARG A 91 2.17 -4.31 20.56
CA ARG A 91 1.39 -5.33 19.88
C ARG A 91 0.14 -4.71 19.27
N TYR A 92 -0.04 -4.88 17.98
CA TYR A 92 -1.18 -4.41 17.22
C TYR A 92 -2.06 -5.57 16.76
N ASP A 93 -3.37 -5.50 17.02
CA ASP A 93 -4.36 -6.54 16.72
C ASP A 93 -5.26 -6.21 15.51
N GLY A 94 -4.99 -5.11 14.81
CA GLY A 94 -5.81 -4.58 13.73
C GLY A 94 -6.66 -3.38 14.14
N TYR A 95 -6.90 -3.17 15.44
CA TYR A 95 -7.77 -2.12 15.99
C TYR A 95 -7.10 -1.31 17.09
N SER A 96 -6.37 -1.96 17.98
CA SER A 96 -5.79 -1.37 19.18
C SER A 96 -4.31 -1.72 19.35
N ILE A 97 -3.63 -0.93 20.17
CA ILE A 97 -2.21 -1.15 20.50
C ILE A 97 -2.09 -1.44 22.00
N VAL A 98 -1.45 -2.55 22.32
CA VAL A 98 -0.96 -2.87 23.67
C VAL A 98 0.50 -2.47 23.76
N VAL A 99 0.87 -1.76 24.81
CA VAL A 99 2.22 -1.21 25.02
C VAL A 99 2.91 -1.91 26.18
N TYR A 100 4.11 -2.44 25.93
CA TYR A 100 5.01 -3.03 26.92
C TYR A 100 6.17 -2.05 27.15
N LYS A 101 6.22 -1.44 28.35
CA LYS A 101 7.20 -0.39 28.72
C LYS A 101 7.95 -0.74 30.00
N PRO A 102 9.07 -0.05 30.28
CA PRO A 102 9.74 -0.12 31.57
C PRO A 102 8.99 0.69 32.63
N ASP A 103 7.75 0.36 32.91
CA ASP A 103 6.96 1.05 33.96
C ASP A 103 6.98 0.20 35.23
N GLY A 104 7.50 0.77 36.32
CA GLY A 104 7.49 0.17 37.65
C GLY A 104 6.09 -0.05 38.28
N VAL A 105 5.00 0.02 37.50
CA VAL A 105 3.61 -0.06 37.96
C VAL A 105 2.87 -1.27 37.43
N ASN A 106 3.30 -1.86 36.31
CA ASN A 106 2.64 -3.04 35.73
C ASN A 106 3.38 -4.33 36.12
N HIS A 107 2.82 -5.04 37.08
CA HIS A 107 3.27 -6.34 37.53
C HIS A 107 3.61 -7.28 36.35
N GLY A 108 4.89 -7.65 36.18
CA GLY A 108 5.37 -8.66 35.22
C GLY A 108 5.55 -8.21 33.77
N ARG A 109 5.26 -6.95 33.40
CA ARG A 109 5.37 -6.44 32.01
C ARG A 109 6.51 -5.45 31.77
N SER A 110 7.51 -5.40 32.65
CA SER A 110 8.62 -4.46 32.51
C SER A 110 9.66 -4.97 31.52
N ILE A 111 9.96 -4.16 30.51
CA ILE A 111 10.99 -4.41 29.50
C ILE A 111 11.84 -3.16 29.31
N ASP A 112 13.09 -3.31 28.87
CA ASP A 112 13.91 -2.15 28.49
C ASP A 112 13.27 -1.31 27.38
N SER A 113 13.55 0.00 27.39
CA SER A 113 12.95 0.94 26.44
C SER A 113 13.35 0.66 24.99
N PHE A 114 14.63 0.29 24.74
CA PHE A 114 15.10 0.04 23.38
C PHE A 114 14.91 -1.41 22.97
N VAL A 115 13.86 -1.69 22.23
CA VAL A 115 13.60 -3.01 21.63
C VAL A 115 14.08 -3.01 20.19
N ASN A 116 15.00 -3.91 19.86
CA ASN A 116 15.56 -4.00 18.51
C ASN A 116 14.78 -4.95 17.62
N MET A 117 14.42 -6.13 18.15
CA MET A 117 13.68 -7.13 17.40
C MET A 117 13.00 -8.15 18.30
N VAL A 118 12.13 -8.94 17.69
CA VAL A 118 11.44 -10.07 18.33
C VAL A 118 11.44 -11.30 17.41
N ALA A 119 11.38 -12.49 18.04
CA ALA A 119 11.19 -13.77 17.36
C ALA A 119 10.29 -14.68 18.20
N GLU A 120 9.48 -15.51 17.55
CA GLU A 120 8.58 -16.45 18.21
C GLU A 120 9.17 -17.86 18.25
N ASP A 121 9.02 -18.58 19.38
CA ASP A 121 9.39 -19.98 19.49
C ASP A 121 8.21 -20.93 19.23
N LYS A 122 8.44 -22.24 19.28
CA LYS A 122 7.42 -23.28 19.04
C LYS A 122 6.37 -23.35 20.14
N GLU A 123 6.69 -22.87 21.34
CA GLU A 123 5.81 -22.78 22.49
C GLU A 123 4.99 -21.48 22.49
N ASN A 124 5.04 -20.71 21.40
CA ASN A 124 4.43 -19.38 21.22
C ASN A 124 4.95 -18.31 22.18
N ASN A 125 6.10 -18.47 22.83
CA ASN A 125 6.74 -17.40 23.55
C ASN A 125 7.43 -16.44 22.58
N LEU A 126 7.51 -15.17 22.95
CA LEU A 126 8.16 -14.15 22.15
C LEU A 126 9.51 -13.77 22.78
N TRP A 127 10.58 -14.08 22.09
CA TRP A 127 11.93 -13.69 22.46
C TRP A 127 12.17 -12.26 22.01
N ILE A 128 12.69 -11.41 22.91
CA ILE A 128 12.78 -9.96 22.73
C ILE A 128 14.21 -9.52 22.94
N GLY A 129 14.83 -9.04 21.86
CA GLY A 129 16.18 -8.46 21.87
C GLY A 129 16.12 -6.97 22.15
N THR A 130 16.88 -6.53 23.15
CA THR A 130 16.95 -5.14 23.56
C THR A 130 18.39 -4.62 23.49
N HIS A 131 18.55 -3.32 23.70
CA HIS A 131 19.87 -2.70 23.85
C HIS A 131 20.63 -3.23 25.08
N ASN A 132 19.93 -3.81 26.04
CA ASN A 132 20.48 -4.24 27.34
C ASN A 132 20.15 -5.70 27.67
N GLY A 133 20.21 -6.58 26.69
CA GLY A 133 20.07 -8.02 26.84
C GLY A 133 18.81 -8.61 26.21
N LEU A 134 18.51 -9.82 26.64
CA LEU A 134 17.45 -10.68 26.10
C LEU A 134 16.33 -10.86 27.12
N TYR A 135 15.09 -10.83 26.63
CA TYR A 135 13.89 -11.10 27.41
C TYR A 135 13.02 -12.15 26.69
N VAL A 136 12.11 -12.77 27.43
CA VAL A 136 11.05 -13.63 26.89
C VAL A 136 9.70 -13.18 27.43
N LEU A 137 8.72 -13.04 26.54
CA LEU A 137 7.31 -12.82 26.87
C LEU A 137 6.58 -14.14 26.73
N HIS A 138 6.04 -14.62 27.81
CA HIS A 138 5.12 -15.76 27.86
C HIS A 138 3.72 -15.29 27.49
N LYS A 139 3.31 -15.52 26.22
CA LYS A 139 2.05 -14.96 25.71
C LYS A 139 0.79 -15.49 26.42
N GLU A 140 0.85 -16.67 27.01
CA GLU A 140 -0.28 -17.25 27.77
C GLU A 140 -0.54 -16.52 29.10
N THR A 141 0.51 -16.14 29.80
CA THR A 141 0.42 -15.43 31.10
C THR A 141 0.57 -13.94 30.97
N ASP A 142 1.04 -13.45 29.80
CA ASP A 142 1.39 -12.07 29.51
C ASP A 142 2.51 -11.51 30.44
N GLU A 143 3.39 -12.42 30.88
CA GLU A 143 4.53 -12.10 31.77
C GLU A 143 5.83 -12.01 30.97
N ILE A 144 6.66 -11.04 31.32
CA ILE A 144 8.00 -10.85 30.72
C ILE A 144 9.06 -11.23 31.74
N GLU A 145 9.99 -12.10 31.30
CA GLU A 145 11.14 -12.54 32.07
C GLU A 145 12.43 -12.03 31.40
N LYS A 146 13.34 -11.44 32.21
CA LYS A 146 14.69 -11.13 31.74
C LYS A 146 15.56 -12.36 31.81
N ILE A 147 16.23 -12.69 30.70
CA ILE A 147 17.16 -13.82 30.65
C ILE A 147 18.49 -13.43 31.31
N ILE A 148 18.75 -14.05 32.43
CA ILE A 148 20.00 -13.85 33.19
C ILE A 148 21.06 -14.80 32.64
N SER A 149 21.96 -14.27 31.81
CA SER A 149 23.12 -15.00 31.32
C SER A 149 24.36 -14.11 31.41
N PRO A 150 25.47 -14.56 32.01
CA PRO A 150 26.71 -13.77 32.07
C PRO A 150 27.20 -13.31 30.68
N LEU A 151 26.91 -14.09 29.64
CA LEU A 151 27.31 -13.81 28.26
C LEU A 151 26.44 -12.74 27.59
N LEU A 152 25.16 -12.63 27.96
CA LEU A 152 24.18 -11.73 27.32
C LEU A 152 23.90 -10.48 28.16
N GLN A 153 24.41 -10.39 29.38
CA GLN A 153 24.26 -9.20 30.20
C GLN A 153 24.92 -7.99 29.54
N VAL A 154 24.18 -6.88 29.46
CA VAL A 154 24.68 -5.61 28.89
C VAL A 154 25.14 -5.76 27.42
N SER A 155 24.49 -6.63 26.66
CA SER A 155 24.72 -6.79 25.21
C SER A 155 23.59 -6.15 24.42
N ASN A 156 23.94 -5.39 23.39
CA ASN A 156 22.97 -4.93 22.42
C ASN A 156 22.59 -6.09 21.49
N VAL A 157 21.42 -6.71 21.74
CA VAL A 157 20.90 -7.83 20.94
C VAL A 157 20.24 -7.27 19.69
N GLU A 158 20.80 -7.54 18.53
CA GLU A 158 20.34 -7.00 17.26
C GLU A 158 19.60 -8.04 16.39
N SER A 159 19.84 -9.34 16.63
CA SER A 159 19.23 -10.41 15.88
C SER A 159 18.89 -11.61 16.75
N ILE A 160 17.72 -12.20 16.55
CA ILE A 160 17.27 -13.42 17.20
C ILE A 160 16.68 -14.34 16.12
N LEU A 161 17.04 -15.62 16.18
CA LEU A 161 16.47 -16.65 15.35
C LEU A 161 16.15 -17.86 16.22
N TYR A 162 14.89 -18.29 16.22
CA TYR A 162 14.50 -19.61 16.67
C TYR A 162 14.50 -20.55 15.46
N ALA A 163 15.52 -21.39 15.36
CA ALA A 163 15.75 -22.25 14.20
C ALA A 163 14.80 -23.45 14.19
N SER A 164 14.57 -24.03 13.02
CA SER A 164 13.67 -25.17 12.79
C SER A 164 14.04 -26.42 13.64
N ASN A 165 15.33 -26.59 13.93
CA ASN A 165 15.85 -27.65 14.80
C ASN A 165 15.63 -27.39 16.31
N GLY A 166 15.08 -26.23 16.68
CA GLY A 166 14.81 -25.82 18.05
C GLY A 166 15.94 -25.08 18.74
N ASP A 167 17.03 -24.79 18.07
CA ASP A 167 18.10 -23.95 18.59
C ASP A 167 17.68 -22.48 18.59
N LEU A 168 18.04 -21.77 19.64
CA LEU A 168 17.88 -20.32 19.72
C LEU A 168 19.23 -19.64 19.49
N TRP A 169 19.31 -18.86 18.41
CA TRP A 169 20.48 -18.07 18.05
C TRP A 169 20.25 -16.61 18.41
N VAL A 170 21.26 -15.99 19.02
CA VAL A 170 21.22 -14.58 19.45
C VAL A 170 22.46 -13.88 18.95
N GLY A 171 22.25 -12.92 18.05
CA GLY A 171 23.29 -12.03 17.53
C GLY A 171 23.34 -10.73 18.30
N SER A 172 24.52 -10.33 18.74
CA SER A 172 24.73 -9.09 19.46
C SER A 172 26.06 -8.41 19.05
N ASN A 173 26.25 -7.19 19.53
CA ASN A 173 27.52 -6.47 19.38
C ASN A 173 28.73 -7.12 20.10
N LYS A 174 28.48 -8.14 20.92
CA LYS A 174 29.54 -8.89 21.66
C LYS A 174 29.79 -10.29 21.09
N GLY A 175 28.86 -10.84 20.32
CA GLY A 175 29.04 -12.16 19.75
C GLY A 175 27.77 -12.78 19.21
N LEU A 176 27.99 -13.97 18.62
CA LEU A 176 26.94 -14.92 18.27
C LEU A 176 26.81 -15.93 19.40
N PHE A 177 25.63 -16.04 19.95
CA PHE A 177 25.33 -16.97 21.04
C PHE A 177 24.28 -17.97 20.56
N ARG A 178 24.41 -19.23 21.04
CA ARG A 178 23.49 -20.31 20.72
C ARG A 178 23.05 -21.00 22.00
N ARG A 179 21.75 -21.22 22.13
CA ARG A 179 21.16 -22.17 23.08
C ARG A 179 20.63 -23.35 22.29
N LYS A 180 21.23 -24.53 22.49
CA LYS A 180 20.78 -25.77 21.85
C LYS A 180 19.38 -26.14 22.27
N ALA A 181 18.64 -26.83 21.41
CA ALA A 181 17.30 -27.33 21.69
C ALA A 181 17.25 -28.11 23.02
N GLY A 182 16.31 -27.73 23.90
CA GLY A 182 16.20 -28.32 25.24
C GLY A 182 17.27 -27.88 26.25
N GLY A 183 18.27 -27.12 25.82
CA GLY A 183 19.30 -26.54 26.69
C GLY A 183 18.79 -25.35 27.51
N ARG A 184 19.50 -25.04 28.61
CA ARG A 184 19.17 -23.90 29.49
C ARG A 184 20.21 -22.78 29.42
N THR A 185 21.37 -23.05 28.87
CA THR A 185 22.51 -22.11 28.82
C THR A 185 22.81 -21.69 27.39
N PHE A 186 23.38 -20.50 27.24
CA PHE A 186 23.93 -20.01 25.99
C PHE A 186 25.43 -20.28 25.93
N ASP A 187 25.87 -20.75 24.77
CA ASP A 187 27.28 -20.88 24.43
C ASP A 187 27.67 -19.74 23.47
N CYS A 188 28.91 -19.24 23.58
CA CYS A 188 29.43 -18.26 22.64
C CYS A 188 30.04 -18.98 21.42
N GLU A 189 29.39 -18.92 20.28
CA GLU A 189 29.83 -19.56 19.04
C GLU A 189 30.93 -18.74 18.33
N LYS A 190 30.74 -17.42 18.29
CA LYS A 190 31.67 -16.47 17.65
C LYS A 190 31.73 -15.15 18.43
N ASN A 191 32.92 -14.60 18.59
CA ASN A 191 33.14 -13.29 19.23
C ASN A 191 33.30 -12.20 18.14
N MET A 192 32.18 -11.68 17.64
CA MET A 192 32.14 -10.68 16.58
C MET A 192 30.82 -9.89 16.64
N ASP A 193 30.78 -8.70 16.05
CA ASP A 193 29.57 -7.88 15.99
C ASP A 193 28.59 -8.42 14.96
N ILE A 194 27.48 -9.02 15.42
CA ILE A 194 26.45 -9.68 14.61
C ILE A 194 25.28 -8.72 14.37
N LYS A 195 24.90 -8.58 13.10
CA LYS A 195 23.79 -7.71 12.68
C LYS A 195 22.53 -8.48 12.26
N SER A 196 22.69 -9.65 11.66
CA SER A 196 21.57 -10.45 11.15
C SER A 196 21.86 -11.94 11.29
N VAL A 197 20.85 -12.70 11.69
CA VAL A 197 20.87 -14.17 11.69
C VAL A 197 19.56 -14.64 11.10
N ILE A 198 19.62 -15.48 10.06
CA ILE A 198 18.45 -16.11 9.46
C ILE A 198 18.71 -17.59 9.21
N GLU A 199 17.64 -18.39 9.15
CA GLU A 199 17.66 -19.75 8.64
C GLU A 199 17.10 -19.73 7.21
N ASP A 200 17.80 -20.37 6.28
CA ASP A 200 17.31 -20.57 4.93
C ASP A 200 16.43 -21.83 4.83
N ARG A 201 15.83 -22.07 3.66
CA ARG A 201 14.95 -23.21 3.43
C ARG A 201 15.66 -24.56 3.46
N GLU A 202 17.00 -24.56 3.29
CA GLU A 202 17.86 -25.73 3.40
C GLU A 202 18.30 -26.01 4.85
N GLY A 203 17.82 -25.19 5.81
CA GLY A 203 18.17 -25.27 7.24
C GLY A 203 19.57 -24.77 7.55
N GLN A 204 20.19 -24.03 6.64
CA GLN A 204 21.50 -23.39 6.91
C GLN A 204 21.30 -22.08 7.65
N ILE A 205 22.18 -21.78 8.58
CA ILE A 205 22.11 -20.52 9.34
C ILE A 205 23.08 -19.50 8.73
N TRP A 206 22.52 -18.42 8.22
CA TRP A 206 23.28 -17.31 7.66
C TRP A 206 23.47 -16.21 8.71
N ILE A 207 24.70 -15.76 8.87
CA ILE A 207 25.11 -14.80 9.91
C ILE A 207 25.78 -13.62 9.23
N GLY A 208 25.16 -12.44 9.36
CA GLY A 208 25.71 -11.16 8.88
C GLY A 208 26.42 -10.42 9.98
N THR A 209 27.61 -9.94 9.66
CA THR A 209 28.49 -9.23 10.60
C THR A 209 28.70 -7.78 10.21
N TRP A 210 29.19 -6.96 11.16
CA TRP A 210 29.47 -5.56 10.88
C TRP A 210 30.70 -5.37 9.97
N GLU A 211 31.77 -6.12 10.16
CA GLU A 211 33.05 -5.93 9.44
C GLU A 211 33.75 -7.24 9.00
N GLN A 212 33.13 -8.40 9.31
CA GLN A 212 33.77 -9.70 9.07
C GLN A 212 33.05 -10.52 8.01
N GLY A 213 32.21 -9.89 7.20
CA GLY A 213 31.53 -10.51 6.09
C GLY A 213 30.30 -11.30 6.45
N LEU A 214 30.03 -12.30 5.64
CA LEU A 214 28.92 -13.23 5.76
C LEU A 214 29.44 -14.60 6.15
N LEU A 215 28.80 -15.23 7.12
CA LEU A 215 29.06 -16.59 7.53
C LEU A 215 27.83 -17.45 7.23
N ARG A 216 28.07 -18.73 6.95
CA ARG A 216 27.06 -19.77 6.89
C ARG A 216 27.45 -20.90 7.83
N TYR A 217 26.56 -21.27 8.73
CA TYR A 217 26.71 -22.46 9.57
C TYR A 217 25.85 -23.58 9.01
N ASN A 218 26.46 -24.74 8.77
CA ASN A 218 25.78 -25.98 8.38
C ASN A 218 25.52 -26.81 9.63
N PRO A 219 24.25 -26.98 10.07
CA PRO A 219 23.95 -27.72 11.29
C PRO A 219 24.23 -29.24 11.20
N GLN A 220 24.19 -29.83 9.97
CA GLN A 220 24.46 -31.26 9.76
C GLN A 220 25.95 -31.58 9.89
N GLU A 221 26.80 -30.68 9.42
CA GLU A 221 28.26 -30.83 9.43
C GLU A 221 28.90 -30.20 10.67
N GLU A 222 28.15 -29.35 11.37
CA GLU A 222 28.62 -28.50 12.47
C GLU A 222 29.79 -27.58 12.05
N LEU A 223 29.80 -27.12 10.78
CA LEU A 223 30.88 -26.32 10.19
C LEU A 223 30.42 -24.90 9.84
N TYR A 224 31.35 -23.96 9.96
CA TYR A 224 31.19 -22.59 9.49
C TYR A 224 31.93 -22.36 8.19
N TYR A 225 31.25 -21.76 7.20
CA TYR A 225 31.80 -21.28 5.95
C TYR A 225 31.81 -19.75 5.94
N THR A 226 32.88 -19.16 5.42
CA THR A 226 33.05 -17.68 5.39
C THR A 226 33.01 -17.19 3.96
N TYR A 227 32.25 -16.11 3.72
CA TYR A 227 32.10 -15.44 2.43
C TYR A 227 32.68 -14.03 2.55
N GLU A 228 33.92 -13.86 2.11
CA GLU A 228 34.63 -12.59 2.17
C GLU A 228 34.46 -11.79 0.87
N GLY A 229 34.74 -10.47 0.92
CA GLY A 229 34.74 -9.63 -0.26
C GLY A 229 33.35 -9.14 -0.71
N ILE A 230 32.36 -9.19 0.17
CA ILE A 230 31.01 -8.68 -0.12
C ILE A 230 31.07 -7.21 -0.55
N ASN A 231 31.90 -6.42 0.12
CA ASN A 231 32.12 -5.00 -0.13
C ASN A 231 33.42 -4.56 0.58
N PRO A 232 33.95 -3.34 0.30
CA PRO A 232 35.18 -2.86 0.93
C PRO A 232 35.17 -2.79 2.46
N GLY A 233 34.00 -2.64 3.09
CA GLY A 233 33.85 -2.66 4.54
C GLY A 233 33.48 -4.03 5.09
N ASN A 234 33.34 -5.03 4.23
CA ASN A 234 32.96 -6.40 4.55
C ASN A 234 31.73 -6.52 5.48
N SER A 235 30.75 -5.62 5.31
CA SER A 235 29.57 -5.52 6.15
C SER A 235 28.38 -6.24 5.53
N ALA A 236 27.72 -7.10 6.30
CA ALA A 236 26.46 -7.76 5.96
C ALA A 236 25.42 -7.37 7.03
N HIS A 237 24.64 -6.30 6.76
CA HIS A 237 23.77 -5.68 7.77
C HIS A 237 22.42 -6.36 7.89
N VAL A 238 21.80 -6.73 6.77
CA VAL A 238 20.56 -7.50 6.69
C VAL A 238 20.69 -8.60 5.65
N ILE A 239 20.17 -9.78 5.97
CA ILE A 239 20.15 -10.95 5.07
C ILE A 239 18.70 -11.33 4.81
N PHE A 240 18.41 -11.72 3.59
CA PHE A 240 17.09 -12.17 3.17
C PHE A 240 17.21 -13.27 2.12
N GLN A 241 16.42 -14.34 2.24
CA GLN A 241 16.25 -15.34 1.20
C GLN A 241 14.92 -15.09 0.48
N ASP A 242 14.97 -14.93 -0.85
CA ASP A 242 13.77 -14.79 -1.67
C ASP A 242 13.07 -16.14 -1.93
N GLU A 243 11.89 -16.11 -2.55
CA GLU A 243 11.13 -17.35 -2.88
C GLU A 243 11.85 -18.24 -3.89
N ALA A 244 12.75 -17.71 -4.70
CA ALA A 244 13.57 -18.46 -5.63
C ALA A 244 14.80 -19.11 -4.97
N GLY A 245 15.03 -18.85 -3.67
CA GLY A 245 16.17 -19.37 -2.90
C GLY A 245 17.44 -18.52 -2.99
N ASN A 246 17.41 -17.36 -3.64
CA ASN A 246 18.57 -16.47 -3.69
C ASN A 246 18.80 -15.80 -2.34
N ILE A 247 20.07 -15.63 -1.97
CA ILE A 247 20.49 -14.91 -0.76
C ILE A 247 20.83 -13.47 -1.13
N TRP A 248 20.11 -12.55 -0.51
CA TRP A 248 20.28 -11.11 -0.66
C TRP A 248 20.84 -10.50 0.60
N ILE A 249 21.75 -9.54 0.43
CA ILE A 249 22.46 -8.90 1.54
C ILE A 249 22.33 -7.39 1.37
N GLY A 250 21.73 -6.74 2.36
CA GLY A 250 21.76 -5.30 2.48
C GLY A 250 22.99 -4.87 3.26
N THR A 251 23.71 -3.87 2.75
CA THR A 251 24.97 -3.42 3.32
C THR A 251 24.88 -2.02 3.90
N TRP A 252 25.83 -1.68 4.73
CA TRP A 252 26.01 -0.31 5.21
C TRP A 252 26.92 0.47 4.24
N ARG A 253 26.32 1.34 3.41
CA ARG A 253 26.95 2.22 2.40
C ARG A 253 27.38 1.58 1.07
N TYR A 254 27.17 0.29 0.86
CA TYR A 254 27.62 -0.36 -0.37
C TYR A 254 26.49 -0.92 -1.24
N GLY A 255 25.23 -0.66 -0.86
CA GLY A 255 24.05 -1.04 -1.63
C GLY A 255 23.54 -2.44 -1.32
N LEU A 256 22.83 -3.00 -2.29
CA LEU A 256 22.23 -4.33 -2.25
C LEU A 256 23.14 -5.33 -2.96
N VAL A 257 23.36 -6.50 -2.36
CA VAL A 257 24.22 -7.55 -2.89
C VAL A 257 23.41 -8.85 -3.02
N LYS A 258 23.54 -9.53 -4.16
CA LYS A 258 23.08 -10.89 -4.37
C LYS A 258 24.27 -11.85 -4.32
N LEU A 259 24.18 -12.89 -3.50
CA LEU A 259 25.17 -13.96 -3.45
C LEU A 259 24.89 -14.97 -4.55
N ILE A 260 25.86 -15.23 -5.39
CA ILE A 260 25.83 -16.22 -6.47
C ILE A 260 26.54 -17.48 -5.98
N ASN A 261 25.95 -18.66 -6.24
CA ASN A 261 26.40 -19.96 -5.75
C ASN A 261 26.54 -20.01 -4.21
N PRO A 262 25.45 -19.74 -3.46
CA PRO A 262 25.52 -19.56 -2.00
C PRO A 262 26.00 -20.81 -1.25
N TYR A 263 25.89 -21.99 -1.84
CA TYR A 263 26.26 -23.25 -1.20
C TYR A 263 27.62 -23.80 -1.66
N ASP A 264 28.31 -23.13 -2.59
CA ASP A 264 29.66 -23.44 -3.02
C ASP A 264 30.65 -22.41 -2.46
N PRO A 265 31.29 -22.69 -1.31
CA PRO A 265 32.19 -21.74 -0.66
C PRO A 265 33.54 -21.54 -1.38
N GLU A 266 33.82 -22.34 -2.41
CA GLU A 266 35.03 -22.22 -3.22
C GLU A 266 34.79 -21.41 -4.50
N HIS A 267 33.55 -21.40 -5.05
CA HIS A 267 33.20 -20.76 -6.33
C HIS A 267 32.01 -19.81 -6.21
N PHE A 268 31.87 -19.09 -5.09
CA PHE A 268 30.88 -18.04 -4.94
C PHE A 268 31.33 -16.72 -5.58
N SER A 269 30.36 -15.86 -5.86
CA SER A 269 30.59 -14.48 -6.27
C SER A 269 29.45 -13.57 -5.84
N PHE A 270 29.66 -12.27 -5.96
CA PHE A 270 28.66 -11.27 -5.57
C PHE A 270 28.26 -10.42 -6.78
N LYS A 271 26.97 -10.18 -6.92
CA LYS A 271 26.40 -9.17 -7.80
C LYS A 271 25.92 -8.00 -6.95
N THR A 272 26.45 -6.80 -7.19
CA THR A 272 26.16 -5.62 -6.38
C THR A 272 25.36 -4.60 -7.16
N PHE A 273 24.31 -4.08 -6.55
CA PHE A 273 23.45 -3.01 -7.05
C PHE A 273 23.65 -1.77 -6.17
N ARG A 274 23.86 -0.61 -6.82
CA ARG A 274 24.20 0.64 -6.13
C ARG A 274 23.37 1.82 -6.60
N ASN A 275 23.34 2.85 -5.78
CA ASN A 275 22.89 4.16 -6.21
C ASN A 275 23.87 4.73 -7.23
N ILE A 276 23.38 5.10 -8.41
CA ILE A 276 24.13 5.72 -9.49
C ILE A 276 23.62 7.14 -9.66
N LYS A 277 24.47 8.12 -9.39
CA LYS A 277 24.10 9.55 -9.51
C LYS A 277 23.59 9.90 -10.89
N GLY A 278 22.37 10.43 -10.96
CA GLY A 278 21.72 10.81 -12.22
C GLY A 278 20.94 9.70 -12.91
N ASN A 279 20.94 8.47 -12.38
CA ASN A 279 20.10 7.38 -12.84
C ASN A 279 18.93 7.16 -11.86
N SER A 280 17.72 7.62 -12.23
CA SER A 280 16.51 7.49 -11.42
C SER A 280 16.02 6.04 -11.25
N HIS A 281 16.51 5.12 -12.08
CA HIS A 281 16.18 3.70 -12.04
C HIS A 281 17.24 2.84 -11.35
N SER A 282 18.30 3.43 -10.82
CA SER A 282 19.23 2.74 -9.94
C SER A 282 18.69 2.66 -8.52
N LEU A 283 19.31 1.86 -7.67
CA LEU A 283 18.99 1.78 -6.24
C LEU A 283 18.95 3.18 -5.60
N LEU A 284 17.94 3.46 -4.77
CA LEU A 284 17.70 4.80 -4.21
C LEU A 284 18.79 5.28 -3.25
N ASP A 285 19.29 4.37 -2.40
CA ASP A 285 20.36 4.64 -1.41
C ASP A 285 21.26 3.40 -1.24
N ASN A 286 22.51 3.63 -0.84
CA ASN A 286 23.47 2.55 -0.57
C ASN A 286 23.43 2.04 0.88
N ILE A 287 22.64 2.67 1.77
CA ILE A 287 22.40 2.20 3.13
C ILE A 287 21.09 1.45 3.17
N ILE A 288 21.18 0.13 3.33
CA ILE A 288 20.01 -0.77 3.30
C ILE A 288 19.71 -1.26 4.72
N TYR A 289 18.47 -1.06 5.16
CA TYR A 289 17.99 -1.44 6.49
C TYR A 289 17.11 -2.68 6.49
N ALA A 290 16.36 -2.89 5.41
CA ALA A 290 15.39 -3.97 5.31
C ALA A 290 15.24 -4.49 3.88
N ILE A 291 14.94 -5.77 3.76
CA ILE A 291 14.60 -6.44 2.51
C ILE A 291 13.38 -7.31 2.79
N ALA A 292 12.37 -7.25 1.93
CA ALA A 292 11.23 -8.15 1.96
C ALA A 292 10.77 -8.46 0.54
N GLN A 293 10.13 -9.61 0.35
CA GLN A 293 9.50 -9.95 -0.92
C GLN A 293 7.99 -9.77 -0.82
N ASP A 294 7.42 -9.06 -1.77
CA ASP A 294 5.99 -8.91 -1.90
C ASP A 294 5.39 -10.20 -2.47
N LYS A 295 4.55 -10.85 -1.70
CA LYS A 295 3.89 -12.12 -2.08
C LYS A 295 2.97 -11.99 -3.30
N ASN A 296 2.42 -10.80 -3.55
CA ASN A 296 1.47 -10.59 -4.63
C ASN A 296 2.14 -10.41 -5.98
N SER A 297 3.29 -9.74 -6.02
CA SER A 297 4.05 -9.45 -7.25
C SER A 297 5.32 -10.27 -7.39
N GLY A 298 5.79 -10.91 -6.32
CA GLY A 298 7.08 -11.59 -6.26
C GLY A 298 8.29 -10.65 -6.23
N LYS A 299 8.09 -9.32 -6.27
CA LYS A 299 9.16 -8.34 -6.33
C LYS A 299 9.82 -8.11 -4.97
N LEU A 300 11.11 -7.82 -5.00
CA LEU A 300 11.85 -7.42 -3.80
C LEU A 300 11.63 -5.93 -3.51
N TRP A 301 11.30 -5.65 -2.26
CA TRP A 301 11.22 -4.32 -1.67
C TRP A 301 12.43 -4.10 -0.79
N ILE A 302 13.10 -2.99 -0.97
CA ILE A 302 14.35 -2.64 -0.30
C ILE A 302 14.13 -1.34 0.46
N GLY A 303 14.10 -1.42 1.79
CA GLY A 303 14.02 -0.27 2.70
C GLY A 303 15.40 0.33 2.94
N SER A 304 15.51 1.62 2.75
CA SER A 304 16.76 2.37 2.84
C SER A 304 16.61 3.64 3.68
N ARG A 305 17.69 4.37 3.86
CA ARG A 305 17.69 5.68 4.50
C ARG A 305 16.89 6.74 3.72
N SER A 306 16.70 6.55 2.42
CA SER A 306 16.09 7.57 1.55
C SER A 306 14.69 7.22 1.04
N GLY A 307 14.16 6.07 1.42
CA GLY A 307 12.85 5.56 1.00
C GLY A 307 12.89 4.08 0.66
N VAL A 308 12.08 3.67 -0.31
CA VAL A 308 11.95 2.28 -0.78
C VAL A 308 12.36 2.17 -2.24
N SER A 309 13.15 1.15 -2.56
CA SER A 309 13.39 0.70 -3.93
C SER A 309 12.70 -0.64 -4.16
N ILE A 310 12.03 -0.81 -5.30
CA ILE A 310 11.44 -2.07 -5.73
C ILE A 310 12.24 -2.58 -6.92
N LEU A 311 12.82 -3.76 -6.82
CA LEU A 311 13.58 -4.38 -7.89
C LEU A 311 12.63 -4.88 -8.98
N GLU A 312 12.71 -4.29 -10.16
CA GLU A 312 11.92 -4.65 -11.35
C GLU A 312 12.63 -5.70 -12.20
N ASP A 313 13.94 -5.53 -12.39
CA ASP A 313 14.79 -6.40 -13.19
C ASP A 313 16.22 -6.37 -12.67
N GLU A 314 16.87 -7.54 -12.68
CA GLU A 314 18.26 -7.71 -12.23
C GLU A 314 19.32 -7.44 -13.32
N SER A 315 18.93 -7.18 -14.57
CA SER A 315 19.88 -6.99 -15.67
C SER A 315 20.78 -5.78 -15.45
N GLY A 316 22.05 -5.88 -15.86
CA GLY A 316 23.03 -4.80 -15.71
C GLY A 316 23.20 -4.36 -14.25
N ASP A 317 23.06 -3.05 -14.01
CA ASP A 317 23.13 -2.43 -12.69
C ASP A 317 21.81 -2.53 -11.90
N GLY A 318 20.83 -3.26 -12.43
CA GLY A 318 19.46 -3.39 -11.91
C GLY A 318 18.55 -2.23 -12.33
N ASN A 319 17.26 -2.55 -12.48
CA ASN A 319 16.21 -1.56 -12.73
C ASN A 319 15.29 -1.50 -11.52
N PHE A 320 15.15 -0.32 -10.93
CA PHE A 320 14.38 -0.10 -9.70
C PHE A 320 13.28 0.93 -9.91
N THR A 321 12.10 0.66 -9.35
CA THR A 321 11.09 1.66 -9.08
C THR A 321 11.33 2.25 -7.69
N ASN A 322 11.60 3.56 -7.63
CA ASN A 322 11.95 4.24 -6.39
C ASN A 322 10.76 5.03 -5.83
N ILE A 323 10.48 4.84 -4.54
CA ILE A 323 9.44 5.52 -3.79
C ILE A 323 10.10 6.39 -2.73
N VAL A 324 9.90 7.69 -2.85
CA VAL A 324 10.40 8.71 -1.93
C VAL A 324 9.25 9.32 -1.13
N PRO A 325 9.49 9.91 0.04
CA PRO A 325 8.46 10.62 0.77
C PRO A 325 7.80 11.73 -0.05
N GLY A 326 6.50 11.90 0.15
CA GLY A 326 5.71 12.97 -0.45
C GLY A 326 4.85 13.69 0.57
N ASN A 327 4.14 14.74 0.12
CA ASN A 327 3.31 15.58 0.96
C ASN A 327 1.81 15.35 0.74
N LEU A 328 1.44 14.49 -0.21
CA LEU A 328 0.05 14.18 -0.49
C LEU A 328 -0.46 13.03 0.40
N GLN A 329 -1.76 12.99 0.59
CA GLN A 329 -2.39 11.87 1.27
C GLN A 329 -2.16 10.58 0.46
N GLY A 330 -1.56 9.57 1.07
CA GLY A 330 -1.23 8.31 0.40
C GLY A 330 0.22 8.21 -0.07
N ASP A 331 1.00 9.25 0.03
CA ASP A 331 2.44 9.18 -0.17
C ASP A 331 3.15 8.44 0.97
N LEU A 332 4.39 7.99 0.73
CA LEU A 332 5.25 7.47 1.78
C LEU A 332 5.49 8.56 2.83
N PRO A 333 5.18 8.32 4.13
CA PRO A 333 5.20 9.40 5.12
C PRO A 333 6.59 9.89 5.52
N PHE A 334 7.61 9.02 5.43
CA PHE A 334 8.96 9.32 5.88
C PHE A 334 10.03 8.56 5.10
N ASN A 335 11.26 9.07 5.07
CA ASN A 335 12.33 8.53 4.23
C ASN A 335 13.06 7.32 4.82
N GLU A 336 13.26 7.24 6.12
CA GLU A 336 14.08 6.22 6.75
C GLU A 336 13.28 4.96 7.06
N VAL A 337 13.31 3.99 6.13
CA VAL A 337 12.52 2.75 6.20
C VAL A 337 13.37 1.64 6.78
N ASN A 338 13.24 1.43 8.11
CA ASN A 338 14.04 0.49 8.88
C ASN A 338 13.55 -0.94 8.84
N SER A 339 12.28 -1.14 8.57
CA SER A 339 11.67 -2.47 8.53
C SER A 339 10.65 -2.61 7.42
N LEU A 340 10.68 -3.75 6.78
CA LEU A 340 9.68 -4.20 5.80
C LEU A 340 9.16 -5.57 6.24
N LEU A 341 7.86 -5.76 6.17
CA LEU A 341 7.20 -7.02 6.49
C LEU A 341 6.06 -7.25 5.50
N CYS A 342 6.12 -8.33 4.73
CA CYS A 342 4.97 -8.81 3.98
C CYS A 342 4.17 -9.76 4.88
N SER A 343 3.01 -9.32 5.34
CA SER A 343 2.16 -10.08 6.25
C SER A 343 1.50 -11.29 5.57
N LYS A 344 0.89 -12.19 6.37
CA LYS A 344 0.28 -13.42 5.87
C LYS A 344 -0.84 -13.16 4.86
N ASP A 345 -1.55 -12.05 5.00
CA ASP A 345 -2.61 -11.57 4.09
C ASP A 345 -2.09 -10.81 2.86
N GLY A 346 -0.76 -10.71 2.69
CA GLY A 346 -0.12 -10.09 1.54
C GLY A 346 -0.04 -8.56 1.60
N LEU A 347 -0.34 -7.95 2.76
CA LEU A 347 -0.17 -6.52 2.97
C LEU A 347 1.31 -6.22 3.26
N MET A 348 1.88 -5.23 2.58
CA MET A 348 3.24 -4.76 2.87
C MET A 348 3.21 -3.70 3.98
N TRP A 349 3.92 -3.99 5.06
CA TRP A 349 4.08 -3.12 6.22
C TRP A 349 5.46 -2.46 6.19
N LEU A 350 5.50 -1.18 6.50
CA LEU A 350 6.73 -0.38 6.56
C LEU A 350 6.86 0.25 7.94
N GLY A 351 7.95 -0.03 8.62
CA GLY A 351 8.35 0.62 9.86
C GLY A 351 9.43 1.66 9.59
N MET A 352 9.21 2.88 10.05
CA MET A 352 10.07 4.03 9.76
C MET A 352 10.63 4.64 11.03
N LEU A 353 11.85 5.18 10.94
CA LEU A 353 12.47 5.93 12.01
C LEU A 353 12.07 7.41 11.92
N GLY A 354 10.93 7.75 12.56
CA GLY A 354 10.33 9.08 12.55
C GLY A 354 8.96 9.14 11.89
N GLY A 355 8.61 8.16 11.03
CA GLY A 355 7.31 8.10 10.32
C GLY A 355 6.30 7.11 10.91
N GLY A 356 6.67 6.38 11.96
CA GLY A 356 5.82 5.34 12.56
C GLY A 356 5.65 4.13 11.64
N VAL A 357 4.42 3.62 11.54
CA VAL A 357 4.07 2.47 10.72
C VAL A 357 3.07 2.86 9.64
N CYS A 358 3.31 2.44 8.42
CA CYS A 358 2.33 2.48 7.36
C CYS A 358 2.21 1.13 6.64
N THR A 359 1.10 0.96 5.92
CA THR A 359 0.83 -0.22 5.11
C THR A 359 0.52 0.17 3.68
N VAL A 360 0.81 -0.74 2.76
CA VAL A 360 0.41 -0.61 1.36
C VAL A 360 -0.09 -1.95 0.84
N ASN A 361 -1.23 -1.92 0.16
CA ASN A 361 -1.77 -3.09 -0.53
C ASN A 361 -1.18 -3.15 -1.94
N THR A 362 -0.42 -4.20 -2.22
CA THR A 362 0.25 -4.43 -3.51
C THR A 362 -0.60 -5.29 -4.46
N ASN A 363 -1.76 -5.78 -4.01
CA ASN A 363 -2.67 -6.58 -4.82
C ASN A 363 -3.14 -5.79 -6.05
N LYS A 364 -3.20 -6.45 -7.21
CA LYS A 364 -3.70 -5.88 -8.47
C LYS A 364 -5.19 -5.52 -8.43
N PHE A 365 -5.96 -6.07 -7.50
CA PHE A 365 -7.32 -5.63 -7.20
C PHE A 365 -7.26 -4.33 -6.38
N ARG A 366 -6.88 -3.27 -7.03
CA ARG A 366 -6.88 -1.94 -6.41
C ARG A 366 -8.30 -1.40 -6.47
N PHE A 367 -8.79 -0.92 -5.34
CA PHE A 367 -9.73 0.18 -5.38
C PHE A 367 -8.96 1.37 -5.97
N ASN A 368 -9.23 1.72 -7.22
CA ASN A 368 -8.74 2.98 -7.75
C ASN A 368 -9.45 4.07 -6.96
N TYR A 369 -8.69 4.75 -6.11
CA TYR A 369 -9.17 5.94 -5.45
C TYR A 369 -9.00 7.09 -6.46
N ASP A 370 -10.08 7.43 -7.13
CA ASP A 370 -10.17 8.70 -7.83
C ASP A 370 -10.72 9.71 -6.80
N SER A 371 -9.96 10.75 -6.50
CA SER A 371 -10.38 11.79 -5.55
C SER A 371 -11.60 12.57 -6.01
N LEU A 372 -12.06 12.38 -7.27
CA LEU A 372 -13.20 13.06 -7.89
C LEU A 372 -13.31 14.52 -7.41
N GLU A 373 -12.19 15.28 -7.48
CA GLU A 373 -12.17 16.68 -7.05
C GLU A 373 -13.27 17.48 -7.74
N ALA A 374 -13.52 17.19 -9.01
CA ALA A 374 -14.64 17.74 -9.74
C ALA A 374 -16.01 17.42 -9.11
N LEU A 375 -16.16 16.25 -8.45
CA LEU A 375 -17.39 15.93 -7.72
C LEU A 375 -17.52 16.76 -6.44
N ARG A 376 -16.43 16.97 -5.72
CA ARG A 376 -16.42 17.79 -4.49
C ARG A 376 -16.73 19.26 -4.78
N GLU A 377 -16.25 19.79 -5.89
CA GLU A 377 -16.54 21.16 -6.31
C GLU A 377 -18.01 21.38 -6.64
N HIS A 378 -18.65 20.39 -7.28
CA HIS A 378 -20.05 20.50 -7.71
C HIS A 378 -21.06 19.95 -6.69
N CYS A 379 -20.64 19.00 -5.86
CA CYS A 379 -21.48 18.25 -4.93
C CYS A 379 -20.81 18.11 -3.54
N PRO A 380 -20.63 19.20 -2.77
CA PRO A 380 -19.76 19.21 -1.57
C PRO A 380 -20.27 18.36 -0.40
N THR A 381 -21.55 17.97 -0.36
CA THR A 381 -22.15 17.21 0.75
C THR A 381 -22.65 15.84 0.34
N SER A 382 -22.11 15.24 -0.71
CA SER A 382 -22.77 14.18 -1.47
C SER A 382 -22.48 12.79 -0.94
N SER A 383 -23.54 12.02 -0.71
CA SER A 383 -23.49 10.56 -0.61
C SER A 383 -23.81 9.95 -1.96
N VAL A 384 -22.86 9.21 -2.56
CA VAL A 384 -23.13 8.42 -3.77
C VAL A 384 -23.94 7.20 -3.36
N ARG A 385 -25.13 7.03 -3.96
CA ARG A 385 -26.07 5.96 -3.68
C ARG A 385 -25.91 4.79 -4.65
N SER A 386 -25.65 5.11 -5.91
CA SER A 386 -25.53 4.13 -6.99
C SER A 386 -24.51 4.56 -8.01
N VAL A 387 -23.87 3.59 -8.65
CA VAL A 387 -22.89 3.80 -9.72
C VAL A 387 -23.13 2.76 -10.80
N TYR A 388 -23.17 3.21 -12.04
CA TYR A 388 -23.15 2.35 -13.22
C TYR A 388 -22.00 2.77 -14.14
N GLN A 389 -21.17 1.81 -14.57
CA GLN A 389 -20.08 2.03 -15.50
C GLN A 389 -20.46 1.57 -16.91
N GLU A 390 -20.32 2.45 -17.89
CA GLU A 390 -20.44 2.11 -19.30
C GLU A 390 -19.21 1.33 -19.79
N ASP A 391 -19.33 0.61 -20.91
CA ASP A 391 -18.23 -0.16 -21.51
C ASP A 391 -17.02 0.73 -21.92
N ASN A 392 -17.24 2.02 -22.17
CA ASN A 392 -16.18 2.99 -22.46
C ASN A 392 -15.45 3.52 -21.22
N GLY A 393 -15.87 3.11 -20.03
CA GLY A 393 -15.34 3.49 -18.73
C GLY A 393 -16.04 4.67 -18.05
N ASN A 394 -16.90 5.41 -18.73
CA ASN A 394 -17.66 6.53 -18.17
C ASN A 394 -18.61 6.06 -17.06
N LEU A 395 -18.90 6.95 -16.10
CA LEU A 395 -19.73 6.60 -14.94
C LEU A 395 -21.02 7.42 -14.91
N TRP A 396 -22.12 6.73 -14.59
CA TRP A 396 -23.35 7.35 -14.13
C TRP A 396 -23.44 7.19 -12.61
N MET A 397 -23.68 8.28 -11.91
CA MET A 397 -23.70 8.29 -10.45
C MET A 397 -25.01 8.89 -9.95
N GLY A 398 -25.69 8.15 -9.09
CA GLY A 398 -26.83 8.62 -8.32
C GLY A 398 -26.37 9.25 -7.02
N ILE A 399 -26.70 10.52 -6.81
CA ILE A 399 -26.19 11.31 -5.69
C ILE A 399 -27.33 11.83 -4.86
N MET A 400 -27.29 11.59 -3.55
CA MET A 400 -28.27 12.07 -2.59
C MET A 400 -28.26 13.61 -2.53
N GLY A 401 -29.43 14.22 -2.68
CA GLY A 401 -29.60 15.67 -2.65
C GLY A 401 -29.17 16.40 -3.94
N PHE A 402 -28.61 15.69 -4.93
CA PHE A 402 -28.12 16.31 -6.16
C PHE A 402 -28.71 15.67 -7.44
N GLY A 403 -29.21 14.42 -7.34
CA GLY A 403 -29.80 13.67 -8.44
C GLY A 403 -28.79 12.83 -9.20
N LEU A 404 -28.84 12.87 -10.54
CA LEU A 404 -28.02 12.07 -11.43
C LEU A 404 -26.86 12.88 -12.01
N VAL A 405 -25.69 12.26 -12.07
CA VAL A 405 -24.46 12.85 -12.61
C VAL A 405 -23.81 11.88 -13.60
N PHE A 406 -23.39 12.39 -14.73
CA PHE A 406 -22.52 11.69 -15.67
C PHE A 406 -21.08 12.15 -15.48
N TYR A 407 -20.14 11.22 -15.39
CA TYR A 407 -18.71 11.50 -15.28
C TYR A 407 -17.98 10.92 -16.49
N ASP A 408 -17.34 11.80 -17.26
CA ASP A 408 -16.47 11.42 -18.36
C ASP A 408 -15.07 11.09 -17.81
N MET A 409 -14.71 9.81 -17.83
CA MET A 409 -13.43 9.32 -17.31
C MET A 409 -12.22 9.79 -18.11
N LYS A 410 -12.38 10.13 -19.38
CA LYS A 410 -11.26 10.59 -20.24
C LYS A 410 -11.00 12.07 -20.08
N GLN A 411 -12.06 12.85 -19.94
CA GLN A 411 -11.97 14.31 -19.79
C GLN A 411 -11.91 14.76 -18.34
N HIS A 412 -12.14 13.84 -17.36
CA HIS A 412 -12.28 14.14 -15.94
C HIS A 412 -13.31 15.24 -15.66
N THR A 413 -14.42 15.23 -16.44
CA THR A 413 -15.48 16.23 -16.33
C THR A 413 -16.79 15.63 -15.84
N ILE A 414 -17.52 16.44 -15.08
CA ILE A 414 -18.82 16.10 -14.54
C ILE A 414 -19.91 16.84 -15.33
N VAL A 415 -20.94 16.09 -15.76
CA VAL A 415 -22.14 16.65 -16.37
C VAL A 415 -23.34 16.30 -15.50
N PRO A 416 -23.89 17.25 -14.73
CA PRO A 416 -25.16 17.05 -14.04
C PRO A 416 -26.29 16.76 -15.05
N TYR A 417 -27.27 15.93 -14.67
CA TYR A 417 -28.38 15.59 -15.56
C TYR A 417 -29.12 16.83 -16.12
N ARG A 418 -29.18 17.91 -15.37
CA ARG A 418 -29.79 19.19 -15.78
C ARG A 418 -29.07 19.85 -16.97
N SER A 419 -27.81 19.56 -17.16
CA SER A 419 -27.01 20.03 -18.29
C SER A 419 -26.92 19.00 -19.42
N HIS A 420 -27.39 17.76 -19.19
CA HIS A 420 -27.36 16.71 -20.22
C HIS A 420 -28.40 16.98 -21.31
N PRO A 421 -28.09 16.84 -22.61
CA PRO A 421 -28.97 17.22 -23.72
C PRO A 421 -30.37 16.60 -23.66
N VAL A 422 -30.46 15.37 -23.21
CA VAL A 422 -31.75 14.61 -23.14
C VAL A 422 -32.34 14.65 -21.75
N LEU A 423 -31.52 14.39 -20.72
CA LEU A 423 -32.00 14.24 -19.34
C LEU A 423 -32.33 15.56 -18.64
N LYS A 424 -31.95 16.70 -19.23
CA LYS A 424 -32.37 18.02 -18.70
C LYS A 424 -33.88 18.22 -18.55
N ASN A 425 -34.67 17.41 -19.27
CA ASN A 425 -36.12 17.41 -19.20
C ASN A 425 -36.66 16.45 -18.10
N MET A 426 -35.82 15.73 -17.43
CA MET A 426 -36.22 15.00 -16.21
C MET A 426 -36.82 16.01 -15.24
N GLY A 427 -37.91 15.63 -14.60
CA GLY A 427 -38.47 16.38 -13.47
C GLY A 427 -37.42 16.63 -12.37
N TYR A 428 -37.80 17.45 -11.42
CA TYR A 428 -36.93 17.63 -10.27
C TYR A 428 -36.73 16.29 -9.55
N THR A 429 -35.50 15.80 -9.51
CA THR A 429 -35.16 14.68 -8.65
C THR A 429 -34.02 15.10 -7.71
N SER A 430 -34.24 14.89 -6.42
CA SER A 430 -33.25 15.20 -5.39
C SER A 430 -32.25 14.07 -5.21
N THR A 431 -32.64 12.84 -5.54
CA THR A 431 -31.82 11.66 -5.27
C THR A 431 -32.12 10.56 -6.29
N VAL A 432 -31.05 9.96 -6.83
CA VAL A 432 -31.14 8.72 -7.60
C VAL A 432 -30.57 7.59 -6.73
N ASN A 433 -31.43 6.64 -6.38
CA ASN A 433 -31.12 5.56 -5.44
C ASN A 433 -30.43 4.37 -6.10
N ASP A 434 -30.81 4.07 -7.36
CA ASP A 434 -30.30 2.91 -8.08
C ASP A 434 -30.20 3.18 -9.58
N ILE A 435 -29.26 2.52 -10.25
CA ILE A 435 -29.02 2.64 -11.68
C ILE A 435 -28.75 1.25 -12.25
N ILE A 436 -29.52 0.83 -13.22
CA ILE A 436 -29.29 -0.41 -13.97
C ILE A 436 -29.32 -0.17 -15.48
N TYR A 437 -28.59 -1.01 -16.22
CA TYR A 437 -28.65 -1.03 -17.68
C TYR A 437 -29.38 -2.27 -18.19
N ARG A 438 -30.46 -2.07 -18.93
CA ARG A 438 -31.23 -3.13 -19.57
C ARG A 438 -30.67 -3.40 -20.96
N LYS A 439 -29.89 -4.48 -21.11
CA LYS A 439 -29.24 -4.84 -22.39
C LYS A 439 -30.27 -5.06 -23.52
N ARG A 440 -31.43 -5.63 -23.20
CA ARG A 440 -32.49 -5.96 -24.17
C ARG A 440 -33.07 -4.73 -24.86
N THR A 441 -33.29 -3.64 -24.12
CA THR A 441 -33.88 -2.40 -24.61
C THR A 441 -32.88 -1.29 -24.89
N ASN A 442 -31.59 -1.48 -24.53
CA ASN A 442 -30.54 -0.47 -24.52
C ASN A 442 -30.89 0.76 -23.66
N GLU A 443 -31.48 0.53 -22.50
CA GLU A 443 -31.95 1.59 -21.63
C GLU A 443 -31.20 1.58 -20.30
N LEU A 444 -30.74 2.76 -19.88
CA LEU A 444 -30.41 3.04 -18.50
C LEU A 444 -31.69 3.39 -17.75
N CYS A 445 -31.88 2.71 -16.62
CA CYS A 445 -33.02 2.94 -15.74
C CYS A 445 -32.51 3.58 -14.43
N PHE A 446 -33.17 4.66 -14.01
CA PHE A 446 -32.82 5.43 -12.84
C PHE A 446 -33.97 5.39 -11.83
N ALA A 447 -33.77 4.76 -10.69
CA ALA A 447 -34.69 4.79 -9.56
C ALA A 447 -34.57 6.12 -8.82
N THR A 448 -35.63 6.91 -8.77
CA THR A 448 -35.57 8.20 -8.09
C THR A 448 -36.36 8.20 -6.78
N TRP A 449 -36.01 9.13 -5.89
CA TRP A 449 -36.70 9.31 -4.62
C TRP A 449 -38.09 9.96 -4.79
N ASP A 450 -38.25 10.84 -5.77
CA ASP A 450 -39.34 11.79 -5.85
C ASP A 450 -40.01 11.90 -7.24
N ASP A 451 -39.61 11.05 -8.23
CA ASP A 451 -40.19 11.08 -9.58
C ASP A 451 -40.26 9.72 -10.27
N GLY A 452 -40.38 8.61 -9.53
CA GLY A 452 -40.52 7.27 -10.08
C GLY A 452 -39.27 6.70 -10.73
N VAL A 453 -39.42 6.02 -11.87
CA VAL A 453 -38.33 5.42 -12.65
C VAL A 453 -38.19 6.13 -13.98
N TRP A 454 -36.98 6.65 -14.24
CA TRP A 454 -36.61 7.21 -15.53
C TRP A 454 -35.90 6.18 -16.39
N PHE A 455 -36.25 6.16 -17.66
CA PHE A 455 -35.63 5.32 -18.69
C PHE A 455 -34.95 6.22 -19.71
N TYR A 456 -33.68 5.94 -19.98
CA TYR A 456 -32.92 6.63 -21.02
C TYR A 456 -32.37 5.64 -22.03
N ASN A 457 -32.92 5.66 -23.25
CA ASN A 457 -32.38 4.86 -24.33
C ASN A 457 -31.16 5.55 -24.93
N VAL A 458 -29.99 4.97 -24.67
CA VAL A 458 -28.66 5.56 -25.02
C VAL A 458 -28.49 5.69 -26.53
N LYS A 459 -29.00 4.71 -27.32
CA LYS A 459 -28.90 4.72 -28.79
C LYS A 459 -29.88 5.68 -29.46
N ALA A 460 -31.10 5.73 -28.96
CA ALA A 460 -32.14 6.58 -29.53
C ALA A 460 -32.07 8.03 -29.07
N GLY A 461 -31.31 8.31 -27.99
CA GLY A 461 -31.24 9.63 -27.38
C GLY A 461 -32.59 10.10 -26.84
N LYS A 462 -33.43 9.19 -26.34
CA LYS A 462 -34.77 9.49 -25.82
C LYS A 462 -34.90 9.03 -24.38
N ALA A 463 -35.67 9.79 -23.61
CA ALA A 463 -35.99 9.45 -22.22
C ALA A 463 -37.50 9.50 -21.99
N HIS A 464 -37.98 8.64 -21.07
CA HIS A 464 -39.36 8.64 -20.57
C HIS A 464 -39.37 8.27 -19.08
N VAL A 465 -40.51 8.49 -18.42
CA VAL A 465 -40.69 8.21 -17.01
C VAL A 465 -41.91 7.35 -16.74
N ILE A 466 -41.82 6.47 -15.77
CA ILE A 466 -42.92 5.76 -15.12
C ILE A 466 -43.05 6.31 -13.71
N ASN A 467 -44.13 7.03 -13.45
CA ASN A 467 -44.46 7.58 -12.12
C ASN A 467 -45.98 7.52 -11.92
N THR A 468 -46.50 8.03 -10.82
CA THR A 468 -47.93 8.03 -10.47
C THR A 468 -48.81 8.83 -11.44
N VAL A 469 -48.22 9.73 -12.23
CA VAL A 469 -48.95 10.52 -13.25
C VAL A 469 -49.04 9.75 -14.57
N THR A 470 -47.95 9.15 -15.01
CA THR A 470 -47.91 8.38 -16.26
C THR A 470 -48.50 6.99 -16.11
N ASN A 471 -48.40 6.41 -14.91
CA ASN A 471 -48.88 5.07 -14.58
C ASN A 471 -49.57 5.10 -13.22
N PRO A 472 -50.89 5.38 -13.15
CA PRO A 472 -51.60 5.50 -11.86
C PRO A 472 -51.62 4.23 -11.00
N GLU A 473 -51.32 3.06 -11.59
CA GLU A 473 -51.18 1.79 -10.88
C GLU A 473 -49.96 1.81 -9.94
N LEU A 474 -48.93 2.65 -10.21
CA LEU A 474 -47.81 2.86 -9.33
C LEU A 474 -48.27 3.70 -8.13
N SER A 475 -48.37 3.09 -6.97
CA SER A 475 -48.90 3.76 -5.76
C SER A 475 -47.87 4.67 -5.08
N ASP A 476 -46.59 4.63 -5.47
CA ASP A 476 -45.54 5.43 -4.86
C ASP A 476 -44.48 5.84 -5.90
N ILE A 477 -44.02 7.07 -5.82
CA ILE A 477 -42.98 7.63 -6.69
C ILE A 477 -41.56 7.40 -6.12
N CYS A 478 -41.45 6.98 -4.87
CA CYS A 478 -40.17 6.73 -4.20
C CYS A 478 -39.70 5.30 -4.52
N ILE A 479 -38.73 5.18 -5.39
CA ILE A 479 -38.14 3.90 -5.81
C ILE A 479 -36.78 3.75 -5.16
N TYR A 480 -36.56 2.66 -4.43
CA TYR A 480 -35.30 2.36 -3.75
C TYR A 480 -34.34 1.52 -4.57
N SER A 481 -34.88 0.54 -5.32
CA SER A 481 -34.08 -0.44 -6.02
C SER A 481 -34.72 -0.92 -7.30
N LEU A 482 -33.90 -1.34 -8.25
CA LEU A 482 -34.30 -1.91 -9.55
C LEU A 482 -33.63 -3.27 -9.73
N LEU A 483 -34.35 -4.23 -10.31
CA LEU A 483 -33.80 -5.52 -10.70
C LEU A 483 -34.43 -5.99 -12.00
N GLU A 484 -33.65 -6.31 -13.02
CA GLU A 484 -34.15 -7.00 -14.21
C GLU A 484 -34.00 -8.51 -14.02
N ASP A 485 -35.12 -9.24 -14.13
CA ASP A 485 -35.09 -10.70 -14.02
C ASP A 485 -34.64 -11.37 -15.33
N SER A 486 -34.42 -12.68 -15.29
CA SER A 486 -34.00 -13.47 -16.47
C SER A 486 -35.01 -13.49 -17.61
N LYS A 487 -36.28 -13.13 -17.36
CA LYS A 487 -37.35 -13.02 -18.36
C LYS A 487 -37.41 -11.61 -18.97
N GLY A 488 -36.68 -10.64 -18.40
CA GLY A 488 -36.65 -9.24 -18.83
C GLY A 488 -37.73 -8.37 -18.19
N ASN A 489 -38.39 -8.83 -17.13
CA ASN A 489 -39.27 -7.99 -16.33
C ASN A 489 -38.44 -7.11 -15.39
N LEU A 490 -38.85 -5.87 -15.19
CA LEU A 490 -38.20 -4.93 -14.28
C LEU A 490 -38.96 -4.89 -12.95
N TRP A 491 -38.27 -5.29 -11.88
CA TRP A 491 -38.76 -5.24 -10.52
C TRP A 491 -38.42 -3.90 -9.88
N LEU A 492 -39.44 -3.27 -9.29
CA LEU A 492 -39.35 -1.96 -8.67
C LEU A 492 -39.59 -2.11 -7.15
N GLY A 493 -38.56 -1.92 -6.34
CA GLY A 493 -38.71 -1.84 -4.89
C GLY A 493 -39.08 -0.42 -4.49
N THR A 494 -40.29 -0.23 -3.99
CA THR A 494 -40.81 1.09 -3.59
C THR A 494 -41.02 1.17 -2.08
N ARG A 495 -41.30 2.34 -1.56
CA ARG A 495 -41.65 2.52 -0.14
C ARG A 495 -42.98 1.81 0.22
N SER A 496 -43.91 1.67 -0.74
CA SER A 496 -45.25 1.09 -0.52
C SER A 496 -45.37 -0.37 -0.95
N GLY A 497 -44.27 -1.00 -1.43
CA GLY A 497 -44.27 -2.41 -1.85
C GLY A 497 -43.45 -2.66 -3.11
N VAL A 498 -43.66 -3.81 -3.74
CA VAL A 498 -42.93 -4.21 -4.93
C VAL A 498 -43.87 -4.20 -6.14
N PHE A 499 -43.41 -3.59 -7.22
CA PHE A 499 -44.06 -3.56 -8.51
C PHE A 499 -43.22 -4.25 -9.57
N ILE A 500 -43.86 -4.77 -10.61
CA ILE A 500 -43.22 -5.45 -11.72
C ILE A 500 -43.70 -4.83 -13.02
N LEU A 501 -42.75 -4.29 -13.79
CA LEU A 501 -43.01 -3.88 -15.17
C LEU A 501 -42.66 -5.06 -16.08
N ASP A 502 -43.66 -5.64 -16.70
CA ASP A 502 -43.48 -6.79 -17.59
C ASP A 502 -42.88 -6.38 -18.96
N THR A 503 -42.57 -7.37 -19.78
CA THR A 503 -41.95 -7.16 -21.10
C THR A 503 -42.89 -6.49 -22.12
N GLU A 504 -44.18 -6.40 -21.81
CA GLU A 504 -45.21 -5.70 -22.60
C GLU A 504 -45.49 -4.29 -22.07
N SER A 505 -44.66 -3.83 -21.11
CA SER A 505 -44.74 -2.52 -20.45
C SER A 505 -46.01 -2.33 -19.59
N ARG A 506 -46.61 -3.42 -19.09
CA ARG A 506 -47.69 -3.36 -18.13
C ARG A 506 -47.12 -3.44 -16.70
N LEU A 507 -47.64 -2.60 -15.83
CA LEU A 507 -47.22 -2.53 -14.42
C LEU A 507 -48.19 -3.37 -13.57
N HIS A 508 -47.62 -4.22 -12.70
CA HIS A 508 -48.36 -5.10 -11.79
C HIS A 508 -47.85 -4.88 -10.36
N SER A 509 -48.76 -4.84 -9.40
CA SER A 509 -48.31 -4.97 -7.99
C SER A 509 -48.04 -6.44 -7.66
N LEU A 510 -47.03 -6.70 -6.82
CA LEU A 510 -46.72 -8.07 -6.40
C LEU A 510 -47.91 -8.73 -5.69
N ASN A 511 -48.71 -7.97 -4.94
CA ASN A 511 -49.90 -8.46 -4.26
C ASN A 511 -50.99 -8.95 -5.21
N GLU A 512 -51.15 -8.30 -6.36
CA GLU A 512 -52.07 -8.74 -7.41
C GLU A 512 -51.62 -10.04 -8.06
N LEU A 513 -50.33 -10.17 -8.35
CA LEU A 513 -49.77 -11.40 -8.93
C LEU A 513 -49.89 -12.60 -7.99
N VAL A 514 -49.69 -12.40 -6.69
CA VAL A 514 -49.84 -13.45 -5.65
C VAL A 514 -51.31 -13.89 -5.58
N THR A 515 -52.25 -12.96 -5.68
CA THR A 515 -53.69 -13.27 -5.66
C THR A 515 -54.14 -14.04 -6.91
N LEU A 516 -53.57 -13.72 -8.05
CA LEU A 516 -53.86 -14.39 -9.33
C LEU A 516 -53.25 -15.81 -9.41
N THR A 517 -52.11 -16.06 -8.75
CA THR A 517 -51.41 -17.34 -8.87
C THR A 517 -51.76 -18.37 -7.78
N ASN A 518 -52.51 -17.99 -6.75
CA ASN A 518 -52.85 -18.85 -5.59
C ASN A 518 -51.63 -19.54 -4.94
N GLN A 519 -50.46 -19.00 -5.14
CA GLN A 519 -49.21 -19.51 -4.57
C GLN A 519 -48.81 -18.64 -3.39
N ALA A 520 -48.77 -19.24 -2.21
CA ALA A 520 -48.14 -18.62 -1.04
C ALA A 520 -46.66 -18.34 -1.33
N LEU A 521 -46.22 -17.10 -1.17
CA LEU A 521 -44.79 -16.76 -1.18
C LEU A 521 -44.09 -17.58 -0.10
N PRO A 522 -42.93 -18.22 -0.39
CA PRO A 522 -42.14 -18.80 0.66
C PRO A 522 -41.73 -17.66 1.62
N GLN A 523 -41.96 -17.87 2.91
CA GLN A 523 -41.46 -16.96 3.96
C GLN A 523 -39.94 -16.95 3.86
N ILE A 524 -39.38 -15.78 3.52
CA ILE A 524 -37.93 -15.51 3.53
C ILE A 524 -37.51 -15.23 4.96
#